data_ac386bd8a5b89862a4ccbad5231f119a
#
_entry.id   ac386bd8a5b89862a4ccbad5231f119a
#
_cell.length_a   1.000
_cell.length_b   1.000
_cell.length_c   1.000
_cell.angle_alpha   90.00
_cell.angle_beta   90.00
_cell.angle_gamma   90.00
#
_symmetry.space_group_name_H-M   'P 1'
#
loop_
_entity.id
_entity.type
_entity.pdbx_description
1 polymer ?
#
loop_
_entity_poly.entity_id
_entity_poly.type
_entity_poly.pdbx_seq_one_letter_code
_entity_poly.pdbx_strand_id
1 'polypeptide(L)'
;GDNLAALKLLEKTHRGKIDLIYIDPPYNTGNKDFIYDDAFVDKNDCFTHSKWLSFMEKRLKIARRLLSGNGVIFISIDDREEAGLRLLCDEIFGENCFVSNISWQRNYSARNDSKGIVTEVEHLLVYSRSESWSPKKLPRTAEMDAKYKNPDNDFAMWRTDNAYAADASTHQGMVYAIQHPFTGKMLYPSNGSHWRYSQDVMLTAMRGWCEYEL
;
A
#
# COMPACT_ATOMS: atom_id res chain seq x y z
N GLY A 1 31.59 -8.12 -8.89
CA GLY A 1 31.24 -9.51 -9.06
C GLY A 1 29.73 -9.72 -9.12
N ASP A 2 29.28 -10.85 -9.62
CA ASP A 2 27.85 -11.15 -9.71
C ASP A 2 27.22 -11.26 -8.30
N ASN A 3 26.13 -10.51 -8.07
CA ASN A 3 25.41 -10.51 -6.82
C ASN A 3 24.75 -11.88 -6.49
N LEU A 4 24.52 -12.77 -7.47
CA LEU A 4 23.97 -14.09 -7.24
C LEU A 4 24.92 -14.96 -6.36
N ALA A 5 26.23 -14.86 -6.59
CA ALA A 5 27.22 -15.55 -5.77
C ALA A 5 27.20 -15.03 -4.32
N ALA A 6 27.11 -13.71 -4.14
CA ALA A 6 26.99 -13.08 -2.84
C ALA A 6 25.70 -13.51 -2.10
N LEU A 7 24.57 -13.53 -2.80
CA LEU A 7 23.29 -13.99 -2.24
C LEU A 7 23.34 -15.43 -1.76
N LYS A 8 24.00 -16.34 -2.52
CA LYS A 8 24.20 -17.75 -2.10
C LYS A 8 25.06 -17.87 -0.83
N LEU A 9 26.05 -16.98 -0.64
CA LEU A 9 26.82 -16.92 0.59
C LEU A 9 25.98 -16.40 1.76
N LEU A 10 25.23 -15.32 1.55
CA LEU A 10 24.35 -14.75 2.56
C LEU A 10 23.28 -15.76 3.01
N GLU A 11 22.77 -16.58 2.11
CA GLU A 11 21.78 -17.60 2.46
C GLU A 11 22.29 -18.57 3.54
N LYS A 12 23.57 -18.88 3.57
CA LYS A 12 24.17 -19.78 4.59
C LYS A 12 24.13 -19.19 6.01
N THR A 13 24.18 -17.86 6.13
CA THR A 13 24.33 -17.18 7.42
C THR A 13 23.11 -16.37 7.83
N HIS A 14 22.29 -15.92 6.85
CA HIS A 14 21.21 -14.98 7.06
C HIS A 14 19.82 -15.52 6.66
N ARG A 15 19.70 -16.82 6.42
CA ARG A 15 18.41 -17.43 6.10
C ARG A 15 17.37 -17.16 7.18
N GLY A 16 16.22 -16.59 6.78
CA GLY A 16 15.13 -16.27 7.70
C GLY A 16 15.40 -15.14 8.69
N LYS A 17 16.40 -14.27 8.43
CA LYS A 17 16.84 -13.24 9.38
C LYS A 17 16.68 -11.81 8.85
N ILE A 18 16.32 -11.63 7.58
CA ILE A 18 16.22 -10.31 6.95
C ILE A 18 14.77 -9.82 7.02
N ASP A 19 14.54 -8.67 7.64
CA ASP A 19 13.19 -8.12 7.79
C ASP A 19 12.77 -7.27 6.59
N LEU A 20 13.72 -6.66 5.86
CA LEU A 20 13.43 -5.85 4.70
C LEU A 20 14.49 -6.05 3.62
N ILE A 21 14.04 -6.28 2.40
CA ILE A 21 14.87 -6.29 1.20
C ILE A 21 14.33 -5.20 0.27
N TYR A 22 15.20 -4.33 -0.24
CA TYR A 22 14.92 -3.42 -1.32
C TYR A 22 15.85 -3.73 -2.48
N ILE A 23 15.30 -3.88 -3.68
CA ILE A 23 16.09 -4.09 -4.89
C ILE A 23 15.65 -3.15 -6.01
N ASP A 24 16.62 -2.72 -6.77
CA ASP A 24 16.48 -1.94 -8.00
C ASP A 24 17.19 -2.72 -9.12
N PRO A 25 16.48 -3.69 -9.76
CA PRO A 25 17.09 -4.52 -10.80
C PRO A 25 17.27 -3.74 -12.10
N PRO A 26 18.07 -4.24 -13.06
CA PRO A 26 18.10 -3.66 -14.39
C PRO A 26 16.70 -3.75 -15.04
N TYR A 27 16.23 -2.64 -15.64
CA TYR A 27 14.87 -2.51 -16.18
C TYR A 27 14.71 -3.09 -17.59
N ASN A 28 15.74 -3.76 -18.10
CA ASN A 28 15.75 -4.40 -19.42
C ASN A 28 15.46 -3.42 -20.56
N THR A 29 16.06 -2.23 -20.48
CA THR A 29 15.82 -1.13 -21.44
C THR A 29 16.44 -1.36 -22.81
N GLY A 30 17.31 -2.36 -22.94
CA GLY A 30 18.11 -2.63 -24.13
C GLY A 30 19.34 -1.74 -24.29
N ASN A 31 19.64 -0.89 -23.29
CA ASN A 31 20.76 0.05 -23.30
C ASN A 31 22.02 -0.49 -22.61
N LYS A 32 22.34 -1.79 -22.75
CA LYS A 32 23.45 -2.48 -22.06
C LYS A 32 23.37 -2.37 -20.54
N ASP A 33 22.16 -2.33 -20.00
CA ASP A 33 21.85 -2.30 -18.58
C ASP A 33 21.68 -3.69 -17.97
N PHE A 34 21.59 -4.72 -18.83
CA PHE A 34 21.34 -6.10 -18.42
C PHE A 34 22.29 -7.10 -19.09
N ILE A 35 22.95 -7.92 -18.28
CA ILE A 35 23.86 -9.00 -18.72
C ILE A 35 23.22 -10.35 -18.36
N TYR A 36 23.15 -11.25 -19.33
CA TYR A 36 22.72 -12.63 -19.16
C TYR A 36 23.74 -13.54 -19.82
N ASP A 37 24.25 -14.55 -19.06
CA ASP A 37 25.28 -15.47 -19.49
C ASP A 37 26.53 -14.75 -20.07
N ASP A 38 27.03 -13.75 -19.29
CA ASP A 38 28.22 -12.94 -19.59
C ASP A 38 28.13 -12.04 -20.85
N ALA A 39 26.94 -11.94 -21.45
CA ALA A 39 26.70 -11.05 -22.59
C ALA A 39 25.57 -10.06 -22.33
N PHE A 40 25.69 -8.86 -22.89
CA PHE A 40 24.57 -7.92 -22.92
C PHE A 40 23.44 -8.47 -23.77
N VAL A 41 22.21 -8.37 -23.29
CA VAL A 41 21.02 -8.77 -24.04
C VAL A 41 20.70 -7.66 -25.04
N ASP A 42 20.63 -8.03 -26.33
CA ASP A 42 20.25 -7.08 -27.38
C ASP A 42 18.77 -6.76 -27.30
N LYS A 43 18.40 -5.48 -27.51
CA LYS A 43 17.01 -5.03 -27.51
C LYS A 43 16.11 -5.68 -28.54
N ASN A 44 16.69 -6.27 -29.61
CA ASN A 44 15.96 -6.99 -30.65
C ASN A 44 15.92 -8.51 -30.38
N ASP A 45 16.46 -8.97 -29.27
CA ASP A 45 16.42 -10.38 -28.89
C ASP A 45 14.96 -10.77 -28.54
N CYS A 46 14.39 -11.69 -29.30
CA CYS A 46 13.00 -12.16 -29.08
C CYS A 46 12.80 -12.86 -27.72
N PHE A 47 13.87 -13.25 -27.03
CA PHE A 47 13.83 -13.87 -25.71
C PHE A 47 14.24 -12.94 -24.57
N THR A 48 14.32 -11.62 -24.82
CA THR A 48 14.83 -10.66 -23.83
C THR A 48 14.07 -10.73 -22.52
N HIS A 49 12.74 -10.78 -22.54
CA HIS A 49 11.89 -10.90 -21.35
C HIS A 49 12.11 -12.22 -20.60
N SER A 50 12.15 -13.34 -21.32
CA SER A 50 12.38 -14.67 -20.73
C SER A 50 13.76 -14.78 -20.06
N LYS A 51 14.79 -14.20 -20.68
CA LYS A 51 16.15 -14.13 -20.11
C LYS A 51 16.17 -13.30 -18.85
N TRP A 52 15.48 -12.15 -18.86
CA TRP A 52 15.38 -11.28 -17.72
C TRP A 52 14.62 -11.95 -16.55
N LEU A 53 13.48 -12.59 -16.83
CA LEU A 53 12.74 -13.34 -15.80
C LEU A 53 13.59 -14.49 -15.21
N SER A 54 14.34 -15.22 -16.04
CA SER A 54 15.24 -16.29 -15.56
C SER A 54 16.38 -15.73 -14.69
N PHE A 55 16.87 -14.54 -15.00
CA PHE A 55 17.86 -13.84 -14.18
C PHE A 55 17.27 -13.44 -12.82
N MET A 56 16.06 -12.91 -12.80
CA MET A 56 15.37 -12.47 -11.59
C MET A 56 14.93 -13.66 -10.73
N GLU A 57 14.43 -14.71 -11.32
CA GLU A 57 13.94 -15.90 -10.61
C GLU A 57 14.98 -16.48 -9.64
N LYS A 58 16.21 -16.66 -10.10
CA LYS A 58 17.30 -17.20 -9.29
C LYS A 58 17.58 -16.35 -8.05
N ARG A 59 17.48 -15.04 -8.19
CA ARG A 59 17.73 -14.06 -7.11
C ARG A 59 16.55 -13.93 -6.16
N LEU A 60 15.35 -13.85 -6.69
CA LEU A 60 14.12 -13.74 -5.91
C LEU A 60 13.87 -14.99 -5.05
N LYS A 61 14.14 -16.19 -5.57
CA LYS A 61 14.08 -17.44 -4.79
C LYS A 61 15.01 -17.42 -3.57
N ILE A 62 16.21 -16.85 -3.70
CA ILE A 62 17.11 -16.69 -2.57
C ILE A 62 16.61 -15.58 -1.64
N ALA A 63 16.19 -14.43 -2.19
CA ALA A 63 15.65 -13.32 -1.40
C ALA A 63 14.49 -13.79 -0.50
N ARG A 64 13.55 -14.57 -1.04
CA ARG A 64 12.47 -15.18 -0.26
C ARG A 64 12.96 -16.02 0.91
N ARG A 65 14.06 -16.78 0.72
CA ARG A 65 14.65 -17.61 1.79
C ARG A 65 15.41 -16.80 2.84
N LEU A 66 15.93 -15.63 2.46
CA LEU A 66 16.57 -14.70 3.39
C LEU A 66 15.59 -13.99 4.30
N LEU A 67 14.39 -13.69 3.79
CA LEU A 67 13.35 -12.99 4.55
C LEU A 67 12.94 -13.76 5.80
N SER A 68 12.83 -13.03 6.91
CA SER A 68 12.22 -13.49 8.16
C SER A 68 10.73 -13.78 7.97
N GLY A 69 10.10 -14.47 8.91
CA GLY A 69 8.66 -14.78 8.84
C GLY A 69 7.77 -13.55 8.68
N ASN A 70 8.23 -12.38 9.13
CA ASN A 70 7.53 -11.10 9.01
C ASN A 70 8.24 -10.11 8.06
N GLY A 71 9.10 -10.65 7.20
CA GLY A 71 9.90 -9.86 6.26
C GLY A 71 9.11 -9.44 5.02
N VAL A 72 9.60 -8.39 4.36
CA VAL A 72 8.99 -7.77 3.18
C VAL A 72 10.06 -7.42 2.15
N ILE A 73 9.72 -7.56 0.86
CA ILE A 73 10.58 -7.14 -0.25
C ILE A 73 9.90 -6.03 -1.05
N PHE A 74 10.68 -5.04 -1.42
CA PHE A 74 10.33 -3.95 -2.33
C PHE A 74 11.17 -4.07 -3.59
N ILE A 75 10.54 -4.00 -4.77
CA ILE A 75 11.19 -4.17 -6.05
C ILE A 75 10.80 -3.03 -6.97
N SER A 76 11.75 -2.14 -7.30
CA SER A 76 11.55 -1.09 -8.28
C SER A 76 11.55 -1.66 -9.70
N ILE A 77 10.65 -1.19 -10.56
CA ILE A 77 10.57 -1.61 -11.97
C ILE A 77 9.79 -0.58 -12.79
N ASP A 78 10.01 -0.56 -14.10
CA ASP A 78 9.18 0.20 -15.03
C ASP A 78 8.13 -0.69 -15.74
N ASP A 79 7.28 -0.08 -16.56
CA ASP A 79 6.19 -0.74 -17.29
C ASP A 79 6.63 -1.92 -18.17
N ARG A 80 7.92 -2.01 -18.55
CA ARG A 80 8.40 -3.03 -19.50
C ARG A 80 8.36 -4.43 -18.93
N GLU A 81 8.78 -4.58 -17.68
CA GLU A 81 8.91 -5.87 -17.02
C GLU A 81 7.95 -6.02 -15.82
N GLU A 82 7.15 -5.00 -15.49
CA GLU A 82 6.25 -5.02 -14.33
C GLU A 82 5.30 -6.22 -14.36
N ALA A 83 4.61 -6.44 -15.46
CA ALA A 83 3.63 -7.52 -15.57
C ALA A 83 4.28 -8.92 -15.44
N GLY A 84 5.43 -9.12 -16.12
CA GLY A 84 6.19 -10.38 -16.02
C GLY A 84 6.76 -10.60 -14.63
N LEU A 85 7.30 -9.55 -14.02
CA LEU A 85 7.82 -9.59 -12.65
C LEU A 85 6.73 -9.89 -11.63
N ARG A 86 5.53 -9.31 -11.81
CA ARG A 86 4.37 -9.56 -10.97
C ARG A 86 4.01 -11.05 -10.96
N LEU A 87 3.86 -11.67 -12.15
CA LEU A 87 3.55 -13.09 -12.25
C LEU A 87 4.65 -13.98 -11.64
N LEU A 88 5.91 -13.63 -11.87
CA LEU A 88 7.04 -14.35 -11.27
C LEU A 88 7.04 -14.23 -9.74
N CYS A 89 6.73 -13.07 -9.20
CA CYS A 89 6.64 -12.87 -7.75
C CYS A 89 5.44 -13.61 -7.14
N ASP A 90 4.29 -13.65 -7.82
CA ASP A 90 3.13 -14.43 -7.40
C ASP A 90 3.48 -15.92 -7.30
N GLU A 91 4.25 -16.47 -8.26
CA GLU A 91 4.75 -17.85 -8.21
C GLU A 91 5.75 -18.08 -7.06
N ILE A 92 6.69 -17.16 -6.85
CA ILE A 92 7.75 -17.32 -5.86
C ILE A 92 7.27 -17.04 -4.44
N PHE A 93 6.55 -15.95 -4.20
CA PHE A 93 6.11 -15.51 -2.86
C PHE A 93 4.72 -16.02 -2.49
N GLY A 94 3.86 -16.23 -3.48
CA GLY A 94 2.44 -16.54 -3.37
C GLY A 94 1.58 -15.31 -3.66
N GLU A 95 0.47 -15.48 -4.38
CA GLU A 95 -0.48 -14.40 -4.71
C GLU A 95 -1.01 -13.69 -3.45
N ASN A 96 -1.31 -14.44 -2.38
CA ASN A 96 -1.79 -13.91 -1.11
C ASN A 96 -0.73 -13.11 -0.32
N CYS A 97 0.55 -13.20 -0.73
CA CYS A 97 1.64 -12.42 -0.15
C CYS A 97 1.88 -11.09 -0.89
N PHE A 98 1.12 -10.80 -1.94
CA PHE A 98 1.15 -9.51 -2.58
C PHE A 98 0.58 -8.43 -1.65
N VAL A 99 1.35 -7.37 -1.41
CA VAL A 99 0.95 -6.29 -0.53
C VAL A 99 0.44 -5.09 -1.33
N SER A 100 1.22 -4.62 -2.30
CA SER A 100 0.86 -3.43 -3.09
C SER A 100 1.73 -3.29 -4.33
N ASN A 101 1.22 -2.55 -5.32
CA ASN A 101 1.98 -1.92 -6.38
C ASN A 101 1.88 -0.41 -6.18
N ILE A 102 2.99 0.23 -5.79
CA ILE A 102 3.06 1.65 -5.49
C ILE A 102 3.53 2.37 -6.74
N SER A 103 2.74 3.30 -7.27
CA SER A 103 3.17 4.19 -8.35
C SER A 103 4.06 5.29 -7.81
N TRP A 104 5.30 5.33 -8.26
CA TRP A 104 6.30 6.31 -7.86
C TRP A 104 6.50 7.34 -8.96
N GLN A 105 6.27 8.62 -8.68
CA GLN A 105 6.50 9.68 -9.67
C GLN A 105 8.00 9.89 -9.89
N ARG A 106 8.44 9.59 -11.11
CA ARG A 106 9.84 9.67 -11.53
C ARG A 106 10.27 11.08 -11.93
N ASN A 107 9.40 11.78 -12.66
CA ASN A 107 9.68 13.09 -13.22
C ASN A 107 8.63 14.10 -12.76
N TYR A 108 9.09 15.29 -12.36
CA TYR A 108 8.23 16.42 -11.95
C TYR A 108 8.11 17.50 -13.03
N SER A 109 8.85 17.39 -14.14
CA SER A 109 8.83 18.35 -15.24
C SER A 109 8.20 17.76 -16.48
N ALA A 110 7.29 18.51 -17.10
CA ALA A 110 6.66 18.10 -18.36
C ALA A 110 7.73 17.92 -19.46
N ARG A 111 7.65 16.82 -20.20
CA ARG A 111 8.49 16.55 -21.37
C ARG A 111 7.74 16.93 -22.64
N ASN A 112 8.31 17.87 -23.42
CA ASN A 112 7.72 18.32 -24.67
C ASN A 112 8.16 17.50 -25.89
N ASP A 113 9.10 16.56 -25.72
CA ASP A 113 9.73 15.76 -26.78
C ASP A 113 9.15 14.34 -26.93
N SER A 114 8.14 13.99 -26.15
CA SER A 114 7.53 12.67 -26.22
C SER A 114 6.48 12.58 -27.32
N LYS A 115 6.54 11.50 -28.09
CA LYS A 115 5.51 11.14 -29.07
C LYS A 115 4.45 10.26 -28.41
N GLY A 116 3.29 10.82 -28.05
CA GLY A 116 2.17 10.08 -27.46
C GLY A 116 1.95 10.34 -25.96
N ILE A 117 1.44 9.35 -25.24
CA ILE A 117 1.19 9.43 -23.80
C ILE A 117 2.50 9.29 -23.06
N VAL A 118 2.79 10.26 -22.17
CA VAL A 118 4.01 10.26 -21.35
C VAL A 118 3.79 9.40 -20.12
N THR A 119 4.70 8.46 -19.87
CA THR A 119 4.78 7.75 -18.61
C THR A 119 5.75 8.47 -17.68
N GLU A 120 5.25 8.99 -16.57
CA GLU A 120 6.02 9.72 -15.55
C GLU A 120 6.18 8.95 -14.24
N VAL A 121 5.69 7.72 -14.22
CA VAL A 121 5.70 6.85 -13.04
C VAL A 121 6.57 5.62 -13.26
N GLU A 122 7.10 5.11 -12.17
CA GLU A 122 7.68 3.78 -12.03
C GLU A 122 6.87 3.00 -11.00
N HIS A 123 7.05 1.71 -10.96
CA HIS A 123 6.36 0.79 -10.06
C HIS A 123 7.29 0.34 -8.94
N LEU A 124 6.73 0.23 -7.75
CA LEU A 124 7.38 -0.42 -6.63
C LEU A 124 6.50 -1.57 -6.17
N LEU A 125 6.85 -2.78 -6.61
CA LEU A 125 6.15 -3.99 -6.21
C LEU A 125 6.55 -4.38 -4.79
N VAL A 126 5.55 -4.70 -3.96
CA VAL A 126 5.75 -5.06 -2.56
C VAL A 126 5.15 -6.43 -2.29
N TYR A 127 6.00 -7.34 -1.79
CA TYR A 127 5.60 -8.68 -1.38
C TYR A 127 6.04 -8.98 0.04
N SER A 128 5.18 -9.59 0.81
CA SER A 128 5.52 -10.10 2.14
C SER A 128 6.04 -11.54 2.08
N ARG A 129 6.68 -11.98 3.15
CA ARG A 129 7.08 -13.39 3.32
C ARG A 129 5.91 -14.27 3.74
N SER A 130 4.90 -13.70 4.41
CA SER A 130 3.76 -14.37 5.01
C SER A 130 2.48 -13.63 4.69
N GLU A 131 1.38 -14.35 4.49
CA GLU A 131 0.03 -13.79 4.27
C GLU A 131 -0.48 -12.96 5.47
N SER A 132 -0.02 -13.28 6.66
CA SER A 132 -0.38 -12.57 7.89
C SER A 132 0.41 -11.27 8.13
N TRP A 133 1.28 -10.88 7.18
CA TRP A 133 2.07 -9.68 7.32
C TRP A 133 1.19 -8.41 7.33
N SER A 134 1.52 -7.48 8.20
CA SER A 134 0.92 -6.16 8.22
C SER A 134 1.96 -5.08 8.55
N PRO A 135 1.85 -3.89 7.95
CA PRO A 135 2.75 -2.79 8.25
C PRO A 135 2.56 -2.32 9.69
N LYS A 136 3.65 -2.00 10.36
CA LYS A 136 3.58 -1.34 11.67
C LYS A 136 3.13 0.11 11.48
N LYS A 137 2.23 0.56 12.34
CA LYS A 137 1.85 1.97 12.38
C LYS A 137 3.04 2.82 12.84
N LEU A 138 3.21 3.98 12.24
CA LEU A 138 4.16 4.97 12.72
C LEU A 138 3.75 5.45 14.12
N PRO A 139 4.71 5.81 14.97
CA PRO A 139 4.40 6.45 16.25
C PRO A 139 3.59 7.73 16.00
N ARG A 140 2.63 7.99 16.87
CA ARG A 140 1.86 9.23 16.81
C ARG A 140 2.77 10.40 17.23
N THR A 141 2.60 11.53 16.57
CA THR A 141 3.29 12.77 16.94
C THR A 141 2.47 13.54 18.00
N ALA A 142 3.13 14.38 18.79
CA ALA A 142 2.45 15.25 19.75
C ALA A 142 1.40 16.16 19.07
N GLU A 143 1.64 16.57 17.83
CA GLU A 143 0.68 17.35 17.03
C GLU A 143 -0.58 16.56 16.67
N MET A 144 -0.44 15.27 16.36
CA MET A 144 -1.59 14.38 16.14
C MET A 144 -2.39 14.18 17.41
N ASP A 145 -1.73 14.12 18.57
CA ASP A 145 -2.35 13.89 19.87
C ASP A 145 -2.98 15.15 20.45
N ALA A 146 -2.48 16.33 20.11
CA ALA A 146 -3.02 17.61 20.57
C ALA A 146 -4.51 17.86 20.23
N LYS A 147 -5.02 17.14 19.21
CA LYS A 147 -6.44 17.18 18.79
C LYS A 147 -7.36 16.35 19.69
N TYR A 148 -6.79 15.49 20.53
CA TYR A 148 -7.55 14.64 21.43
C TYR A 148 -7.57 15.25 22.81
N LYS A 149 -8.71 15.25 23.47
CA LYS A 149 -8.93 15.79 24.79
C LYS A 149 -9.63 14.75 25.66
N ASN A 150 -9.60 14.98 26.96
CA ASN A 150 -10.35 14.16 27.93
C ASN A 150 -11.10 15.09 28.89
N PRO A 151 -12.15 15.81 28.41
CA PRO A 151 -12.86 16.79 29.24
C PRO A 151 -13.74 16.13 30.31
N ASP A 152 -14.11 14.90 30.13
CA ASP A 152 -14.99 14.08 30.98
C ASP A 152 -14.26 13.12 31.91
N ASN A 153 -12.91 13.13 31.89
CA ASN A 153 -12.07 12.19 32.65
C ASN A 153 -12.33 10.71 32.35
N ASP A 154 -12.74 10.39 31.13
CA ASP A 154 -12.87 9.03 30.67
C ASP A 154 -11.50 8.31 30.59
N PHE A 155 -11.50 6.99 30.45
CA PHE A 155 -10.27 6.18 30.37
C PHE A 155 -9.44 6.46 29.11
N ALA A 156 -10.00 7.12 28.10
CA ALA A 156 -9.35 7.41 26.83
C ALA A 156 -9.53 8.88 26.42
N MET A 157 -8.52 9.40 25.71
CA MET A 157 -8.63 10.70 25.04
C MET A 157 -9.46 10.56 23.76
N TRP A 158 -10.35 11.50 23.48
CA TRP A 158 -11.22 11.51 22.31
C TRP A 158 -11.23 12.87 21.60
N ARG A 159 -11.78 12.90 20.41
CA ARG A 159 -12.08 14.12 19.65
C ARG A 159 -13.44 14.01 19.00
N THR A 160 -14.09 15.13 18.79
CA THR A 160 -15.31 15.18 17.97
C THR A 160 -15.01 14.91 16.50
N ASP A 161 -15.91 14.21 15.81
CA ASP A 161 -15.89 14.02 14.35
C ASP A 161 -17.32 14.13 13.80
N ASN A 162 -17.44 14.39 12.50
CA ASN A 162 -18.73 14.52 11.85
C ASN A 162 -19.45 13.17 11.77
N ALA A 163 -20.67 13.12 12.24
CA ALA A 163 -21.54 11.95 12.12
C ALA A 163 -22.23 11.82 10.74
N TYR A 164 -21.99 12.74 9.81
CA TYR A 164 -22.57 12.72 8.46
C TYR A 164 -21.52 12.65 7.36
N ALA A 165 -21.92 12.18 6.19
CA ALA A 165 -21.11 12.07 4.97
C ALA A 165 -21.87 12.71 3.79
N ALA A 166 -21.14 13.07 2.73
CA ALA A 166 -21.71 13.63 1.51
C ALA A 166 -22.53 12.58 0.73
N ASP A 167 -23.30 13.05 -0.25
CA ASP A 167 -24.08 12.23 -1.20
C ASP A 167 -25.35 11.57 -0.61
N ALA A 168 -26.26 12.42 -0.15
CA ALA A 168 -27.58 11.99 0.32
C ALA A 168 -28.42 11.31 -0.79
N SER A 169 -28.14 11.59 -2.08
CA SER A 169 -28.91 11.07 -3.21
C SER A 169 -28.83 9.56 -3.35
N THR A 170 -27.66 8.99 -3.05
CA THR A 170 -27.43 7.55 -3.12
C THR A 170 -27.77 6.82 -1.81
N HIS A 171 -27.97 7.56 -0.71
CA HIS A 171 -28.20 7.02 0.64
C HIS A 171 -29.44 7.63 1.32
N GLN A 172 -30.56 7.71 0.60
CA GLN A 172 -31.81 8.35 1.09
C GLN A 172 -32.33 7.75 2.42
N GLY A 173 -32.16 6.46 2.65
CA GLY A 173 -32.53 5.81 3.90
C GLY A 173 -31.69 6.23 5.12
N MET A 174 -30.58 6.95 4.89
CA MET A 174 -29.73 7.49 5.96
C MET A 174 -29.98 9.00 6.21
N VAL A 175 -31.01 9.57 5.57
CA VAL A 175 -31.47 10.94 5.81
C VAL A 175 -32.71 10.90 6.68
N TYR A 176 -32.53 10.98 7.99
CA TYR A 176 -33.59 10.93 8.98
C TYR A 176 -33.38 11.99 10.06
N ALA A 177 -34.43 12.30 10.82
CA ALA A 177 -34.37 13.24 11.93
C ALA A 177 -33.89 12.54 13.22
N ILE A 178 -33.05 13.22 13.97
CA ILE A 178 -32.69 12.85 15.35
C ILE A 178 -33.27 13.93 16.27
N GLN A 179 -34.08 13.52 17.26
CA GLN A 179 -34.60 14.46 18.24
C GLN A 179 -33.61 14.62 19.41
N HIS A 180 -33.21 15.84 19.67
CA HIS A 180 -32.41 16.17 20.85
C HIS A 180 -33.25 15.91 22.12
N PRO A 181 -32.78 15.08 23.07
CA PRO A 181 -33.62 14.56 24.14
C PRO A 181 -34.09 15.64 25.13
N PHE A 182 -33.32 16.69 25.34
CA PHE A 182 -33.63 17.74 26.30
C PHE A 182 -34.36 18.94 25.65
N THR A 183 -33.98 19.33 24.45
CA THR A 183 -34.54 20.52 23.78
C THR A 183 -35.71 20.20 22.85
N GLY A 184 -35.91 18.92 22.51
CA GLY A 184 -36.90 18.49 21.53
C GLY A 184 -36.59 18.89 20.07
N LYS A 185 -35.47 19.57 19.82
CA LYS A 185 -35.08 20.06 18.50
C LYS A 185 -34.80 18.86 17.57
N MET A 186 -35.33 18.93 16.37
CA MET A 186 -35.05 17.96 15.32
C MET A 186 -33.75 18.33 14.58
N LEU A 187 -32.81 17.41 14.55
CA LEU A 187 -31.52 17.55 13.90
C LEU A 187 -31.50 16.70 12.63
N TYR A 188 -31.06 17.26 11.53
CA TYR A 188 -30.87 16.60 10.24
C TYR A 188 -29.42 16.69 9.82
N PRO A 189 -28.91 15.77 8.98
CA PRO A 189 -27.60 15.96 8.37
C PRO A 189 -27.62 17.25 7.54
N SER A 190 -26.45 17.85 7.34
CA SER A 190 -26.35 19.06 6.51
C SER A 190 -26.90 18.81 5.09
N ASN A 191 -27.36 19.89 4.43
CA ASN A 191 -27.98 19.78 3.11
C ASN A 191 -27.05 19.04 2.10
N GLY A 192 -27.59 18.04 1.40
CA GLY A 192 -26.85 17.18 0.49
C GLY A 192 -26.03 16.06 1.17
N SER A 193 -26.13 15.92 2.50
CA SER A 193 -25.43 14.88 3.29
C SER A 193 -26.42 13.87 3.89
N HIS A 194 -25.88 12.74 4.32
CA HIS A 194 -26.59 11.70 5.05
C HIS A 194 -25.84 11.33 6.34
N TRP A 195 -26.53 10.71 7.32
CA TRP A 195 -25.86 10.15 8.49
C TRP A 195 -24.96 8.97 8.11
N ARG A 196 -23.83 8.79 8.79
CA ARG A 196 -22.93 7.63 8.59
C ARG A 196 -23.49 6.34 9.19
N TYR A 197 -24.48 6.44 10.06
CA TYR A 197 -25.05 5.31 10.79
C TYR A 197 -26.54 5.18 10.48
N SER A 198 -27.06 3.95 10.50
CA SER A 198 -28.50 3.73 10.42
C SER A 198 -29.21 4.30 11.66
N GLN A 199 -30.51 4.57 11.53
CA GLN A 199 -31.28 5.16 12.61
C GLN A 199 -31.23 4.31 13.88
N ASP A 200 -31.31 2.98 13.75
CA ASP A 200 -31.26 2.06 14.89
C ASP A 200 -29.94 2.11 15.63
N VAL A 201 -28.80 2.17 14.89
CA VAL A 201 -27.46 2.30 15.47
C VAL A 201 -27.34 3.62 16.19
N MET A 202 -27.80 4.71 15.58
CA MET A 202 -27.78 6.04 16.20
C MET A 202 -28.62 6.10 17.47
N LEU A 203 -29.85 5.60 17.44
CA LEU A 203 -30.73 5.55 18.61
C LEU A 203 -30.16 4.67 19.74
N THR A 204 -29.47 3.58 19.40
CA THR A 204 -28.81 2.73 20.38
C THR A 204 -27.64 3.45 21.04
N ALA A 205 -26.82 4.16 20.27
CA ALA A 205 -25.73 4.99 20.79
C ALA A 205 -26.26 6.10 21.71
N MET A 206 -27.32 6.78 21.30
CA MET A 206 -27.96 7.85 22.11
C MET A 206 -28.50 7.35 23.46
N ARG A 207 -28.92 6.09 23.56
CA ARG A 207 -29.41 5.52 24.82
C ARG A 207 -28.32 5.06 25.77
N GLY A 208 -27.13 4.76 25.22
CA GLY A 208 -26.10 4.08 25.96
C GLY A 208 -25.04 5.00 26.56
N TRP A 209 -24.49 5.94 25.76
CA TRP A 209 -23.27 6.63 26.15
C TRP A 209 -23.03 7.98 25.39
N CYS A 210 -24.09 8.61 24.93
CA CYS A 210 -23.96 9.94 24.32
C CYS A 210 -24.07 11.05 25.39
N GLU A 211 -23.17 12.00 25.32
CA GLU A 211 -23.29 13.29 26.00
C GLU A 211 -23.95 14.32 25.09
N TYR A 212 -24.70 15.24 25.66
CA TYR A 212 -25.42 16.25 24.93
C TYR A 212 -25.02 17.65 25.43
N GLU A 213 -24.60 18.50 24.53
CA GLU A 213 -24.42 19.94 24.82
C GLU A 213 -25.80 20.62 24.76
N LEU A 214 -26.11 21.42 25.79
CA LEU A 214 -27.34 22.20 25.92
C LEU A 214 -27.23 23.56 25.22
#